data_83ec6ee19a9475ac6fe81ccb5f8a1192
#
_entry.id   83ec6ee19a9475ac6fe81ccb5f8a1192
#
_cell.length_a   1.000
_cell.length_b   1.000
_cell.length_c   1.000
_cell.angle_alpha   90.00
_cell.angle_beta   90.00
_cell.angle_gamma   90.00
#
_symmetry.space_group_name_H-M   'P 1'
#
loop_
_entity.id
_entity.type
_entity.pdbx_description
1 polymer ?
#
loop_
_entity_poly.entity_id
_entity_poly.type
_entity_poly.pdbx_seq_one_letter_code
_entity_poly.pdbx_strand_id
1 'polypeptide(L)'
;MTTQFSELPNLNFGLTVKPLHCLIHPTITPNILDHYLRKPEDQGDLVVGTLLGTIDGTQIDIFSSFAVPQYYDKEAKALVIDTEYMQKMLKFHRKVNPNEGLLGMYISCKKLDEHGLALMKYFSELFDNEKKKALISFPLIMMVDPTLSDNKLSIKV
;
A
#
# COMPACT_ATOMS: atom_id res chain seq x y z
N MET A 1 18.23 2.64 -1.92
CA MET A 1 17.68 3.94 -2.34
C MET A 1 17.02 4.59 -1.13
N THR A 2 17.67 5.59 -0.57
CA THR A 2 17.09 6.33 0.57
C THR A 2 16.31 7.49 -0.02
N THR A 3 14.98 7.41 -0.04
CA THR A 3 14.14 8.53 -0.45
C THR A 3 13.95 9.42 0.77
N GLN A 4 14.66 10.54 0.83
CA GLN A 4 14.38 11.58 1.81
C GLN A 4 13.12 12.30 1.38
N PHE A 5 12.10 12.21 2.21
CA PHE A 5 10.87 12.98 2.07
C PHE A 5 11.10 14.38 2.64
N SER A 6 11.38 15.34 1.77
CA SER A 6 11.31 16.76 2.12
C SER A 6 9.92 17.30 1.77
N GLU A 7 9.23 17.71 2.83
CA GLU A 7 8.18 18.71 2.87
C GLU A 7 6.84 18.39 2.17
N LEU A 8 5.98 17.69 2.93
CA LEU A 8 4.54 17.93 2.84
C LEU A 8 4.18 19.19 3.64
N PRO A 9 3.23 20.04 3.18
CA PRO A 9 2.84 21.21 3.94
C PRO A 9 2.33 20.80 5.33
N ASN A 10 2.89 21.42 6.36
CA ASN A 10 2.57 21.21 7.76
C ASN A 10 1.06 21.37 8.03
N LEU A 11 0.35 20.27 8.06
CA LEU A 11 -0.89 20.18 8.80
C LEU A 11 -0.52 19.93 10.27
N ASN A 12 -0.31 21.00 10.99
CA ASN A 12 -0.09 21.00 12.44
C ASN A 12 -1.36 20.55 13.16
N PHE A 13 -1.56 19.25 13.23
CA PHE A 13 -2.42 18.64 14.23
C PHE A 13 -1.57 18.32 15.46
N GLY A 14 -1.20 19.24 16.27
CA GLY A 14 -0.71 19.14 17.65
C GLY A 14 -0.05 17.85 18.18
N LEU A 15 0.25 16.89 17.32
CA LEU A 15 0.94 15.66 17.57
C LEU A 15 2.37 15.82 17.05
N THR A 16 3.33 15.79 17.95
CA THR A 16 4.74 15.63 17.62
C THR A 16 4.95 14.26 16.98
N VAL A 17 4.66 14.16 15.68
CA VAL A 17 4.94 12.97 14.91
C VAL A 17 6.45 12.96 14.68
N LYS A 18 7.16 12.01 15.29
CA LYS A 18 8.56 11.77 14.95
C LYS A 18 8.63 11.40 13.46
N PRO A 19 9.58 11.97 12.70
CA PRO A 19 9.71 11.61 11.29
C PRO A 19 9.97 10.11 11.17
N LEU A 20 9.12 9.43 10.41
CA LEU A 20 9.28 8.02 10.09
C LEU A 20 10.21 7.89 8.90
N HIS A 21 11.22 7.04 9.02
CA HIS A 21 12.07 6.65 7.91
C HIS A 21 11.56 5.36 7.31
N CYS A 22 11.25 5.41 6.02
CA CYS A 22 10.74 4.25 5.28
C CYS A 22 11.83 3.73 4.36
N LEU A 23 12.26 2.49 4.56
CA LEU A 23 13.14 1.77 3.66
C LEU A 23 12.32 0.81 2.80
N ILE A 24 12.45 0.94 1.50
CA ILE A 24 11.75 0.09 0.54
C ILE A 24 12.75 -0.90 -0.05
N HIS A 25 12.49 -2.18 0.14
CA HIS A 25 13.31 -3.22 -0.46
C HIS A 25 13.28 -3.15 -2.00
N PRO A 26 14.41 -3.36 -2.68
CA PRO A 26 14.48 -3.21 -4.15
C PRO A 26 13.50 -4.07 -4.95
N THR A 27 13.02 -5.17 -4.41
CA THR A 27 12.06 -6.07 -5.09
C THR A 27 10.63 -5.54 -5.10
N ILE A 28 10.29 -4.58 -4.25
CA ILE A 28 8.90 -4.07 -4.11
C ILE A 28 8.47 -3.34 -5.38
N THR A 29 9.29 -2.43 -5.87
CA THR A 29 8.96 -1.62 -7.05
C THR A 29 8.73 -2.46 -8.30
N PRO A 30 9.63 -3.40 -8.69
CA PRO A 30 9.38 -4.30 -9.81
C PRO A 30 8.12 -5.16 -9.64
N ASN A 31 7.81 -5.60 -8.43
CA ASN A 31 6.60 -6.39 -8.16
C ASN A 31 5.33 -5.57 -8.40
N ILE A 32 5.31 -4.31 -8.00
CA ILE A 32 4.17 -3.42 -8.23
C ILE A 32 4.00 -3.12 -9.72
N LEU A 33 5.10 -2.85 -10.41
CA LEU A 33 5.07 -2.61 -11.86
C LEU A 33 4.62 -3.87 -12.64
N ASP A 34 5.09 -5.04 -12.26
CA ASP A 34 4.65 -6.30 -12.85
C ASP A 34 3.15 -6.54 -12.63
N HIS A 35 2.65 -6.28 -11.44
CA HIS A 35 1.22 -6.36 -11.15
C HIS A 35 0.41 -5.39 -12.04
N TYR A 36 0.88 -4.16 -12.20
CA TYR A 36 0.23 -3.19 -13.09
C TYR A 36 0.21 -3.64 -14.55
N LEU A 37 1.31 -4.18 -15.05
CA LEU A 37 1.42 -4.66 -16.44
C LEU A 37 0.58 -5.90 -16.72
N ARG A 38 0.36 -6.74 -15.72
CA ARG A 38 -0.43 -7.98 -15.82
C ARG A 38 -1.92 -7.81 -15.54
N LYS A 39 -2.34 -6.62 -15.14
CA LYS A 39 -3.77 -6.39 -14.87
C LYS A 39 -4.61 -6.66 -16.14
N PRO A 40 -5.84 -7.18 -15.99
CA PRO A 40 -6.78 -7.29 -17.10
C PRO A 40 -7.09 -5.91 -17.71
N GLU A 41 -7.26 -5.84 -19.02
CA GLU A 41 -7.53 -4.57 -19.72
C GLU A 41 -8.84 -3.91 -19.28
N ASP A 42 -9.81 -4.70 -18.86
CA ASP A 42 -11.12 -4.26 -18.38
C ASP A 42 -11.12 -3.72 -16.94
N GLN A 43 -10.01 -3.86 -16.23
CA GLN A 43 -9.90 -3.50 -14.81
C GLN A 43 -9.63 -2.00 -14.54
N GLY A 44 -9.40 -1.20 -15.59
CA GLY A 44 -9.00 0.20 -15.46
C GLY A 44 -7.51 0.37 -15.11
N ASP A 45 -7.11 1.57 -14.69
CA ASP A 45 -5.70 1.92 -14.51
C ASP A 45 -5.19 1.79 -13.07
N LEU A 46 -6.01 1.27 -12.17
CA LEU A 46 -5.71 1.20 -10.76
C LEU A 46 -5.47 -0.24 -10.32
N VAL A 47 -4.35 -0.50 -9.68
CA VAL A 47 -4.07 -1.77 -9.00
C VAL A 47 -3.70 -1.52 -7.55
N VAL A 48 -4.07 -2.45 -6.69
CA VAL A 48 -3.82 -2.39 -5.26
C VAL A 48 -3.17 -3.66 -4.74
N GLY A 49 -2.44 -3.53 -3.68
CA GLY A 49 -1.85 -4.67 -2.98
C GLY A 49 -1.45 -4.31 -1.56
N THR A 50 -0.91 -5.27 -0.87
CA THR A 50 -0.57 -5.18 0.54
C THR A 50 0.94 -5.01 0.71
N LEU A 51 1.34 -4.21 1.69
CA LEU A 51 2.73 -4.01 2.10
C LEU A 51 2.98 -4.66 3.44
N LEU A 52 4.10 -5.38 3.52
CA LEU A 52 4.52 -6.14 4.69
C LEU A 52 5.98 -5.82 5.02
N GLY A 53 6.30 -5.88 6.29
CA GLY A 53 7.66 -5.65 6.75
C GLY A 53 7.76 -5.57 8.25
N THR A 54 8.74 -4.83 8.73
CA THR A 54 9.07 -4.68 10.14
C THR A 54 9.16 -3.22 10.55
N ILE A 55 9.03 -2.98 11.83
CA ILE A 55 9.27 -1.67 12.44
C ILE A 55 10.36 -1.81 13.50
N ASP A 56 11.32 -0.88 13.47
CA ASP A 56 12.31 -0.70 14.51
C ASP A 56 12.38 0.79 14.88
N GLY A 57 11.78 1.12 16.02
CA GLY A 57 11.70 2.50 16.48
C GLY A 57 10.96 3.42 15.50
N THR A 58 11.70 4.31 14.83
CA THR A 58 11.18 5.24 13.83
C THR A 58 11.41 4.78 12.39
N GLN A 59 12.07 3.63 12.20
CA GLN A 59 12.36 3.05 10.90
C GLN A 59 11.35 1.98 10.56
N ILE A 60 10.82 2.06 9.35
CA ILE A 60 9.90 1.09 8.78
C ILE A 60 10.60 0.45 7.58
N ASP A 61 10.74 -0.85 7.60
CA ASP A 61 11.36 -1.62 6.53
C ASP A 61 10.28 -2.41 5.78
N ILE A 62 10.03 -2.03 4.52
CA ILE A 62 9.09 -2.71 3.65
C ILE A 62 9.84 -3.78 2.87
N PHE A 63 9.65 -5.06 3.25
CA PHE A 63 10.34 -6.20 2.66
C PHE A 63 9.53 -6.93 1.61
N SER A 64 8.22 -6.99 1.77
CA SER A 64 7.35 -7.83 0.96
C SER A 64 6.09 -7.09 0.54
N SER A 65 5.56 -7.49 -0.60
CA SER A 65 4.28 -7.04 -1.09
C SER A 65 3.58 -8.17 -1.83
N PHE A 66 2.25 -8.15 -1.84
CA PHE A 66 1.48 -9.02 -2.71
C PHE A 66 0.28 -8.29 -3.30
N ALA A 67 -0.07 -8.67 -4.51
CA ALA A 67 -1.24 -8.14 -5.20
C ALA A 67 -2.53 -8.61 -4.52
N VAL A 68 -3.52 -7.74 -4.43
CA VAL A 68 -4.86 -8.09 -3.97
C VAL A 68 -5.83 -7.97 -5.13
N PRO A 69 -6.57 -9.03 -5.47
CA PRO A 69 -7.59 -8.96 -6.51
C PRO A 69 -8.64 -7.92 -6.18
N GLN A 70 -9.03 -7.19 -7.19
CA GLN A 70 -10.09 -6.20 -7.11
C GLN A 70 -11.11 -6.43 -8.22
N TYR A 71 -12.33 -6.06 -7.97
CA TYR A 71 -13.41 -6.12 -8.95
C TYR A 71 -14.32 -4.91 -8.79
N TYR A 72 -15.01 -4.56 -9.88
CA TYR A 72 -15.99 -3.50 -9.85
C TYR A 72 -17.36 -4.10 -9.51
N ASP A 73 -17.90 -3.70 -8.37
CA ASP A 73 -19.26 -4.05 -7.97
C ASP A 73 -20.25 -3.10 -8.66
N LYS A 74 -21.06 -3.64 -9.56
CA LYS A 74 -22.04 -2.86 -10.31
C LYS A 74 -23.20 -2.36 -9.46
N GLU A 75 -23.53 -3.07 -8.39
CA GLU A 75 -24.61 -2.66 -7.47
C GLU A 75 -24.17 -1.54 -6.56
N ALA A 76 -22.99 -1.68 -5.96
CA ALA A 76 -22.38 -0.66 -5.12
C ALA A 76 -21.75 0.49 -5.93
N LYS A 77 -21.58 0.33 -7.25
CA LYS A 77 -20.85 1.27 -8.13
C LYS A 77 -19.46 1.65 -7.59
N ALA A 78 -18.78 0.69 -7.00
CA ALA A 78 -17.50 0.88 -6.33
C ALA A 78 -16.51 -0.24 -6.66
N LEU A 79 -15.24 0.09 -6.58
CA LEU A 79 -14.18 -0.92 -6.57
C LEU A 79 -14.13 -1.60 -5.21
N VAL A 80 -14.12 -2.92 -5.22
CA VAL A 80 -14.05 -3.76 -4.03
C VAL A 80 -12.82 -4.65 -4.14
N ILE A 81 -12.10 -4.79 -3.02
CA ILE A 81 -10.96 -5.70 -2.93
C ILE A 81 -11.39 -7.05 -2.36
N ASP A 82 -10.75 -8.12 -2.79
CA ASP A 82 -10.98 -9.46 -2.26
C ASP A 82 -10.31 -9.60 -0.89
N THR A 83 -11.07 -9.33 0.16
CA THR A 83 -10.61 -9.38 1.54
C THR A 83 -10.31 -10.80 2.01
N GLU A 84 -11.03 -11.79 1.53
CA GLU A 84 -10.80 -13.19 1.87
C GLU A 84 -9.44 -13.66 1.33
N TYR A 85 -9.14 -13.31 0.09
CA TYR A 85 -7.83 -13.56 -0.51
C TYR A 85 -6.72 -12.87 0.29
N MET A 86 -6.90 -11.60 0.61
CA MET A 86 -5.93 -10.83 1.40
C MET A 86 -5.64 -11.50 2.75
N GLN A 87 -6.67 -11.92 3.47
CA GLN A 87 -6.51 -12.58 4.76
C GLN A 87 -5.81 -13.94 4.65
N LYS A 88 -6.11 -14.72 3.61
CA LYS A 88 -5.41 -15.99 3.32
C LYS A 88 -3.93 -15.75 3.06
N MET A 89 -3.60 -14.77 2.23
CA MET A 89 -2.22 -14.43 1.90
C MET A 89 -1.45 -13.91 3.12
N LEU A 90 -2.06 -13.09 3.95
CA LEU A 90 -1.47 -12.66 5.22
C LEU A 90 -1.16 -13.83 6.14
N LYS A 91 -2.08 -14.80 6.22
CA LYS A 91 -1.88 -16.01 7.02
C LYS A 91 -0.71 -16.86 6.51
N PHE A 92 -0.60 -17.03 5.19
CA PHE A 92 0.52 -17.76 4.60
C PHE A 92 1.85 -17.03 4.78
N HIS A 93 1.85 -15.72 4.56
CA HIS A 93 3.04 -14.91 4.75
C HIS A 93 3.60 -14.99 6.18
N ARG A 94 2.72 -14.96 7.18
CA ARG A 94 3.12 -15.11 8.60
C ARG A 94 3.73 -16.47 8.92
N LYS A 95 3.34 -17.51 8.21
CA LYS A 95 3.95 -18.85 8.39
C LYS A 95 5.38 -18.89 7.85
N VAL A 96 5.66 -18.14 6.78
CA VAL A 96 6.98 -18.09 6.13
C VAL A 96 7.88 -17.07 6.82
N ASN A 97 7.34 -15.89 7.11
CA ASN A 97 8.04 -14.76 7.72
C ASN A 97 7.30 -14.27 8.98
N PRO A 98 7.45 -14.95 10.12
CA PRO A 98 6.68 -14.62 11.32
C PRO A 98 7.00 -13.25 11.92
N ASN A 99 8.17 -12.68 11.58
CA ASN A 99 8.60 -11.36 12.08
C ASN A 99 8.05 -10.20 11.24
N GLU A 100 7.53 -10.47 10.05
CA GLU A 100 6.93 -9.46 9.20
C GLU A 100 5.43 -9.33 9.49
N GLY A 101 4.96 -8.10 9.60
CA GLY A 101 3.55 -7.79 9.82
C GLY A 101 2.98 -6.89 8.74
N LEU A 102 1.67 -6.69 8.82
CA LEU A 102 0.95 -5.79 7.93
C LEU A 102 1.37 -4.34 8.22
N LEU A 103 1.85 -3.65 7.20
CA LEU A 103 2.22 -2.24 7.27
C LEU A 103 1.22 -1.32 6.58
N GLY A 104 0.64 -1.77 5.48
CA GLY A 104 -0.26 -0.93 4.71
C GLY A 104 -0.57 -1.49 3.34
N MET A 105 -0.86 -0.59 2.41
CA MET A 105 -1.17 -0.92 1.03
C MET A 105 -0.34 -0.11 0.05
N TYR A 106 -0.19 -0.63 -1.16
CA TYR A 106 0.21 0.17 -2.30
C TYR A 106 -0.96 0.37 -3.25
N ILE A 107 -0.92 1.48 -3.94
CA ILE A 107 -1.85 1.82 -5.00
C ILE A 107 -1.05 2.32 -6.21
N SER A 108 -1.31 1.75 -7.36
CA SER A 108 -0.68 2.15 -8.61
C SER A 108 -1.64 3.06 -9.36
N CYS A 109 -1.34 4.35 -9.38
CA CYS A 109 -2.12 5.35 -10.10
C CYS A 109 -1.29 6.61 -10.37
N LYS A 110 -1.60 7.29 -11.46
CA LYS A 110 -0.98 8.58 -11.79
C LYS A 110 -1.54 9.71 -10.93
N LYS A 111 -2.85 9.71 -10.75
CA LYS A 111 -3.58 10.62 -9.88
C LYS A 111 -4.57 9.85 -9.04
N LEU A 112 -4.69 10.26 -7.79
CA LEU A 112 -5.70 9.70 -6.91
C LEU A 112 -7.07 10.28 -7.33
N ASP A 113 -7.93 9.40 -7.81
CA ASP A 113 -9.32 9.70 -8.15
C ASP A 113 -10.27 9.33 -6.99
N GLU A 114 -11.57 9.50 -7.19
CA GLU A 114 -12.58 9.14 -6.20
C GLU A 114 -12.56 7.64 -5.86
N HIS A 115 -12.28 6.78 -6.86
CA HIS A 115 -12.18 5.34 -6.64
C HIS A 115 -10.97 4.97 -5.79
N GLY A 116 -9.84 5.62 -6.04
CA GLY A 116 -8.64 5.44 -5.23
C GLY A 116 -8.84 5.89 -3.78
N LEU A 117 -9.49 7.03 -3.56
CA LEU A 117 -9.83 7.51 -2.22
C LEU A 117 -10.79 6.57 -1.50
N ALA A 118 -11.80 6.04 -2.19
CA ALA A 118 -12.73 5.06 -1.64
C ALA A 118 -12.02 3.76 -1.23
N LEU A 119 -11.10 3.28 -2.05
CA LEU A 119 -10.27 2.10 -1.73
C LEU A 119 -9.36 2.34 -0.52
N MET A 120 -8.74 3.52 -0.42
CA MET A 120 -7.91 3.87 0.74
C MET A 120 -8.73 3.86 2.03
N LYS A 121 -9.93 4.46 2.00
CA LYS A 121 -10.84 4.46 3.14
C LYS A 121 -11.25 3.03 3.52
N TYR A 122 -11.66 2.24 2.55
CA TYR A 122 -12.04 0.85 2.77
C TYR A 122 -10.89 0.02 3.35
N PHE A 123 -9.68 0.18 2.83
CA PHE A 123 -8.49 -0.47 3.37
C PHE A 123 -8.18 -0.04 4.81
N SER A 124 -8.35 1.25 5.12
CA SER A 124 -8.15 1.74 6.48
C SER A 124 -9.11 1.11 7.47
N GLU A 125 -10.37 0.90 7.08
CA GLU A 125 -11.37 0.19 7.90
C GLU A 125 -10.99 -1.28 8.09
N LEU A 126 -10.50 -1.96 7.05
CA LEU A 126 -9.99 -3.33 7.15
C LEU A 126 -8.76 -3.41 8.05
N PHE A 127 -7.86 -2.45 7.92
CA PHE A 127 -6.67 -2.36 8.75
C PHE A 127 -7.02 -2.19 10.22
N ASP A 128 -8.03 -1.39 10.53
CA ASP A 128 -8.53 -1.22 11.89
C ASP A 128 -9.08 -2.51 12.50
N ASN A 129 -9.70 -3.35 11.71
CA ASN A 129 -10.16 -4.67 12.13
C ASN A 129 -8.98 -5.64 12.40
N GLU A 130 -7.86 -5.46 11.72
CA GLU A 130 -6.64 -6.27 11.87
C GLU A 130 -5.60 -5.65 12.83
N LYS A 131 -5.92 -4.55 13.52
CA LYS A 131 -5.01 -3.81 14.43
C LYS A 131 -4.26 -4.68 15.43
N LYS A 132 -4.88 -5.74 15.93
CA LYS A 132 -4.22 -6.67 16.87
C LYS A 132 -3.01 -7.38 16.25
N LYS A 133 -2.89 -7.37 14.94
CA LYS A 133 -1.84 -8.04 14.15
C LYS A 133 -0.99 -7.05 13.35
N ALA A 134 -1.36 -5.77 13.36
CA ALA A 134 -0.63 -4.72 12.68
C ALA A 134 0.51 -4.20 13.56
N LEU A 135 1.61 -3.84 12.93
CA LEU A 135 2.80 -3.31 13.61
C LEU A 135 2.70 -1.81 13.90
N ILE A 136 1.80 -1.12 13.22
CA ILE A 136 1.64 0.34 13.29
C ILE A 136 0.18 0.70 13.55
N SER A 137 -0.03 1.89 14.09
CA SER A 137 -1.36 2.40 14.43
C SER A 137 -2.15 2.88 13.23
N PHE A 138 -1.47 3.27 12.15
CA PHE A 138 -2.06 3.78 10.91
C PHE A 138 -1.49 3.04 9.71
N PRO A 139 -2.30 2.71 8.69
CA PRO A 139 -1.79 2.05 7.50
C PRO A 139 -0.90 3.01 6.70
N LEU A 140 0.23 2.48 6.22
CA LEU A 140 1.02 3.16 5.20
C LEU A 140 0.30 3.05 3.86
N ILE A 141 0.33 4.13 3.10
CA ILE A 141 -0.22 4.14 1.75
C ILE A 141 0.88 4.57 0.79
N MET A 142 1.33 3.63 -0.01
CA MET A 142 2.35 3.88 -1.02
C MET A 142 1.68 4.06 -2.39
N MET A 143 1.86 5.23 -2.98
CA MET A 143 1.40 5.53 -4.33
C MET A 143 2.56 5.39 -5.30
N VAL A 144 2.34 4.65 -6.38
CA VAL A 144 3.33 4.44 -7.43
C VAL A 144 2.73 4.87 -8.76
N ASP A 145 3.39 5.79 -9.46
CA ASP A 145 3.03 6.14 -10.83
C ASP A 145 3.68 5.15 -11.81
N PRO A 146 2.91 4.24 -12.42
CA PRO A 146 3.45 3.23 -13.30
C PRO A 146 3.70 3.73 -14.73
N THR A 147 3.25 4.94 -15.06
CA THR A 147 3.28 5.47 -16.43
C THR A 147 4.63 6.07 -16.79
N LEU A 148 5.51 6.30 -15.81
CA LEU A 148 6.81 6.96 -16.00
C LEU A 148 6.70 8.29 -16.75
N SER A 149 5.64 9.04 -16.49
CA SER A 149 5.27 10.24 -17.26
C SER A 149 6.36 11.32 -17.30
N ASP A 150 7.23 11.33 -16.31
CA ASP A 150 8.36 12.27 -16.23
C ASP A 150 9.73 11.58 -16.45
N ASN A 151 9.74 10.42 -17.13
CA ASN A 151 10.91 9.54 -17.24
C ASN A 151 11.52 9.14 -15.88
N LYS A 152 10.74 9.24 -14.83
CA LYS A 152 11.12 8.88 -13.46
C LYS A 152 9.99 8.09 -12.80
N LEU A 153 10.37 7.12 -12.01
CA LEU A 153 9.45 6.42 -11.14
C LEU A 153 9.11 7.34 -9.95
N SER A 154 7.83 7.72 -9.85
CA SER A 154 7.35 8.52 -8.73
C SER A 154 6.73 7.61 -7.68
N ILE A 155 7.28 7.64 -6.46
CA ILE A 155 6.78 6.91 -5.30
C ILE A 155 6.49 7.93 -4.19
N LYS A 156 5.28 7.86 -3.64
CA LYS A 156 4.85 8.66 -2.48
C LYS A 156 4.35 7.72 -1.39
N VAL A 157 4.74 7.97 -0.17
CA VAL A 157 4.34 7.17 1.02
C VAL A 157 3.71 8.08 2.06
#